data_99f6c1d1627697cbbe10acb45fbbce77
#
_entry.id   99f6c1d1627697cbbe10acb45fbbce77
#
_cell.length_a   1.000
_cell.length_b   1.000
_cell.length_c   1.000
_cell.angle_alpha   90.00
_cell.angle_beta   90.00
_cell.angle_gamma   90.00
#
_symmetry.space_group_name_H-M   'P 1'
#
loop_
_entity.id
_entity.type
_entity.pdbx_description
1 polymer ?
#
loop_
_entity_poly.entity_id
_entity_poly.type
_entity_poly.pdbx_seq_one_letter_code
_entity_poly.pdbx_strand_id
1 'polypeptide(L)'
;MIVGIVGKANVGKSTFFKAATLAEVEIANYPFATINPNEGVGFVKIDCVDKLFNKQCNPRTGFCKKGKRFVPIQMIDVAGLVPGAHEGKGMGNQFLDDLRQADVLVHVVDAAGTTNEKGEPIQPGSYDPAKDVEFLEVELDMWYLGIIKKGWERFARTVIQEKEHIHIALGKQLSGLKVTEELVEDTIKKLGLNKDKPTLWTDEELKNLAIALRKKTKPMLIAGNKIDIPGAKDNFERLKKQFPDRIFIGCSAESELALREAA
;
A
#
# COMPACT_ATOMS: atom_id res chain seq x y z
N MET A 1 4.06 -2.32 12.35
CA MET A 1 3.92 -1.86 10.96
C MET A 1 3.37 -3.00 10.14
N ILE A 2 2.31 -2.75 9.39
CA ILE A 2 1.62 -3.73 8.55
C ILE A 2 1.82 -3.31 7.09
N VAL A 3 2.32 -4.22 6.27
CA VAL A 3 2.54 -4.01 4.83
C VAL A 3 1.50 -4.80 4.04
N GLY A 4 0.68 -4.12 3.26
CA GLY A 4 -0.29 -4.74 2.36
C GLY A 4 0.31 -5.01 0.98
N ILE A 5 0.25 -6.25 0.51
CA ILE A 5 0.63 -6.61 -0.85
C ILE A 5 -0.61 -6.49 -1.75
N VAL A 6 -0.56 -5.60 -2.72
CA VAL A 6 -1.71 -5.27 -3.58
C VAL A 6 -1.37 -5.41 -5.07
N GLY A 7 -2.37 -5.52 -5.91
CA GLY A 7 -2.24 -5.60 -7.36
C GLY A 7 -3.34 -6.47 -7.98
N LYS A 8 -3.44 -6.52 -9.30
CA LYS A 8 -4.44 -7.34 -9.99
C LYS A 8 -4.17 -8.85 -9.86
N ALA A 9 -5.07 -9.69 -10.33
CA ALA A 9 -4.88 -11.13 -10.35
C ALA A 9 -3.66 -11.53 -11.22
N ASN A 10 -2.98 -12.62 -10.86
CA ASN A 10 -1.90 -13.28 -11.60
C ASN A 10 -0.63 -12.44 -11.89
N VAL A 11 -0.43 -11.30 -11.22
CA VAL A 11 0.85 -10.55 -11.27
C VAL A 11 1.95 -11.14 -10.38
N GLY A 12 1.61 -12.17 -9.58
CA GLY A 12 2.54 -12.86 -8.67
C GLY A 12 2.53 -12.34 -7.25
N LYS A 13 1.41 -11.73 -6.76
CA LYS A 13 1.28 -11.24 -5.36
C LYS A 13 1.54 -12.33 -4.33
N SER A 14 0.83 -13.46 -4.43
CA SER A 14 0.96 -14.55 -3.46
C SER A 14 2.33 -15.23 -3.53
N THR A 15 2.96 -15.27 -4.71
CA THR A 15 4.35 -15.73 -4.86
C THR A 15 5.31 -14.75 -4.17
N PHE A 16 5.12 -13.45 -4.37
CA PHE A 16 5.89 -12.40 -3.70
C PHE A 16 5.71 -12.48 -2.17
N PHE A 17 4.49 -12.65 -1.70
CA PHE A 17 4.18 -12.80 -0.28
C PHE A 17 4.87 -14.03 0.31
N LYS A 18 4.76 -15.18 -0.33
CA LYS A 18 5.45 -16.40 0.09
C LYS A 18 6.96 -16.20 0.13
N ALA A 19 7.56 -15.67 -0.93
CA ALA A 19 8.98 -15.38 -0.97
C ALA A 19 9.43 -14.44 0.14
N ALA A 20 8.63 -13.43 0.49
CA ALA A 20 8.95 -12.46 1.53
C ALA A 20 8.80 -13.00 2.97
N THR A 21 7.94 -14.02 3.18
CA THR A 21 7.57 -14.53 4.51
C THR A 21 8.16 -15.90 4.88
N LEU A 22 8.76 -16.61 3.92
CA LEU A 22 9.41 -17.94 4.11
C LEU A 22 10.75 -17.89 4.86
N ALA A 23 11.16 -16.77 5.42
CA ALA A 23 12.37 -16.77 6.24
C ALA A 23 12.17 -17.70 7.44
N GLU A 24 12.83 -18.85 7.46
CA GLU A 24 12.99 -19.71 8.63
C GLU A 24 13.70 -18.91 9.72
N VAL A 25 12.93 -18.26 10.57
CA VAL A 25 13.45 -17.63 11.78
C VAL A 25 12.65 -18.21 12.92
N GLU A 26 13.38 -18.73 13.92
CA GLU A 26 12.79 -19.14 15.18
C GLU A 26 11.74 -18.11 15.63
N ILE A 27 10.49 -18.54 15.60
CA ILE A 27 9.28 -17.76 15.93
C ILE A 27 9.30 -17.29 17.40
N ALA A 28 10.34 -17.67 18.17
CA ALA A 28 10.43 -17.54 19.62
C ALA A 28 10.34 -16.10 20.17
N ASN A 29 10.57 -15.06 19.37
CA ASN A 29 10.55 -13.65 19.83
C ASN A 29 9.62 -12.76 18.99
N TYR A 30 8.50 -13.30 18.52
CA TYR A 30 7.58 -12.59 17.67
C TYR A 30 6.36 -12.07 18.46
N PRO A 31 5.99 -10.78 18.35
CA PRO A 31 4.94 -10.19 19.16
C PRO A 31 3.51 -10.51 18.72
N PHE A 32 3.31 -11.22 17.59
CA PHE A 32 1.97 -11.52 17.07
C PHE A 32 1.63 -12.98 17.31
N ALA A 33 0.66 -13.23 18.19
CA ALA A 33 0.31 -14.56 18.67
C ALA A 33 -0.57 -15.39 17.73
N THR A 34 -1.19 -14.77 16.71
CA THR A 34 -2.12 -15.45 15.79
C THR A 34 -1.85 -14.97 14.37
N ILE A 35 -1.51 -15.89 13.46
CA ILE A 35 -1.37 -15.63 12.02
C ILE A 35 -2.66 -16.09 11.35
N ASN A 36 -3.41 -15.17 10.78
CA ASN A 36 -4.58 -15.50 9.96
C ASN A 36 -4.15 -16.00 8.57
N PRO A 37 -5.00 -16.75 7.87
CA PRO A 37 -4.78 -17.00 6.44
C PRO A 37 -4.54 -15.68 5.71
N ASN A 38 -3.53 -15.63 4.84
CA ASN A 38 -3.07 -14.42 4.13
C ASN A 38 -2.29 -13.39 4.97
N GLU A 39 -1.94 -13.69 6.22
CA GLU A 39 -1.02 -12.91 7.03
C GLU A 39 0.31 -13.65 7.19
N GLY A 40 1.40 -12.93 7.23
CA GLY A 40 2.74 -13.50 7.42
C GLY A 40 3.71 -12.50 7.99
N VAL A 41 4.91 -13.00 8.31
CA VAL A 41 5.99 -12.20 8.86
C VAL A 41 7.11 -12.09 7.85
N GLY A 42 7.38 -10.87 7.43
CA GLY A 42 8.58 -10.54 6.68
C GLY A 42 9.60 -9.81 7.53
N PHE A 43 10.79 -9.58 6.99
CA PHE A 43 11.85 -8.85 7.69
C PHE A 43 12.41 -7.73 6.83
N VAL A 44 12.48 -6.54 7.41
CA VAL A 44 13.24 -5.42 6.82
C VAL A 44 14.67 -5.49 7.33
N LYS A 45 15.62 -5.60 6.40
CA LYS A 45 17.05 -5.65 6.68
C LYS A 45 17.62 -4.23 6.66
N ILE A 46 18.17 -3.80 7.81
CA ILE A 46 18.82 -2.50 7.97
C ILE A 46 20.22 -2.67 8.54
N ASP A 47 21.05 -1.64 8.40
CA ASP A 47 22.34 -1.61 9.10
C ASP A 47 22.14 -1.47 10.61
N CYS A 48 22.83 -2.31 11.38
CA CYS A 48 22.76 -2.24 12.82
C CYS A 48 23.78 -1.27 13.38
N VAL A 49 23.37 -0.48 14.35
CA VAL A 49 24.25 0.47 15.06
C VAL A 49 25.24 -0.21 16.01
N ASP A 50 25.15 -1.53 16.21
CA ASP A 50 26.04 -2.29 17.09
C ASP A 50 27.52 -2.14 16.74
N LYS A 51 27.83 -1.99 15.46
CA LYS A 51 29.18 -1.74 14.97
C LYS A 51 29.77 -0.42 15.50
N LEU A 52 28.92 0.61 15.68
CA LEU A 52 29.38 1.90 16.22
C LEU A 52 29.77 1.82 17.70
N PHE A 53 29.22 0.85 18.42
CA PHE A 53 29.46 0.64 19.85
C PHE A 53 30.39 -0.54 20.15
N ASN A 54 30.87 -1.21 19.12
CA ASN A 54 31.71 -2.41 19.25
C ASN A 54 31.06 -3.50 20.14
N LYS A 55 29.75 -3.66 20.04
CA LYS A 55 28.96 -4.62 20.84
C LYS A 55 28.06 -5.44 19.92
N GLN A 56 27.75 -6.67 20.31
CA GLN A 56 26.77 -7.49 19.65
C GLN A 56 25.36 -7.01 20.03
N CYS A 57 24.55 -6.68 19.03
CA CYS A 57 23.14 -6.35 19.24
C CYS A 57 22.34 -7.61 19.61
N ASN A 58 21.57 -7.50 20.70
CA ASN A 58 20.58 -8.49 21.12
C ASN A 58 19.19 -7.83 21.16
N PRO A 59 18.45 -7.79 20.04
CA PRO A 59 17.18 -7.10 19.98
C PRO A 59 16.06 -7.85 20.72
N ARG A 60 15.10 -7.11 21.27
CA ARG A 60 13.88 -7.68 21.87
C ARG A 60 13.00 -8.39 20.85
N THR A 61 12.96 -7.90 19.61
CA THR A 61 12.17 -8.44 18.50
C THR A 61 13.03 -8.56 17.25
N GLY A 62 12.83 -9.63 16.46
CA GLY A 62 13.68 -9.93 15.32
C GLY A 62 15.08 -10.39 15.75
N PHE A 63 16.05 -10.24 14.87
CA PHE A 63 17.42 -10.70 15.13
C PHE A 63 18.44 -9.77 14.47
N CYS A 64 19.70 -9.91 14.90
CA CYS A 64 20.84 -9.22 14.30
C CYS A 64 21.92 -10.24 13.92
N LYS A 65 22.37 -10.21 12.68
CA LYS A 65 23.39 -11.12 12.15
C LYS A 65 24.41 -10.32 11.35
N LYS A 66 25.69 -10.44 11.70
CA LYS A 66 26.82 -9.80 11.03
C LYS A 66 26.62 -8.28 10.84
N GLY A 67 26.12 -7.57 11.87
CA GLY A 67 25.87 -6.13 11.82
C GLY A 67 24.71 -5.70 10.91
N LYS A 68 23.84 -6.63 10.55
CA LYS A 68 22.55 -6.36 9.89
C LYS A 68 21.42 -6.72 10.84
N ARG A 69 20.54 -5.76 11.07
CA ARG A 69 19.34 -5.92 11.87
C ARG A 69 18.18 -6.34 10.97
N PHE A 70 17.50 -7.40 11.36
CA PHE A 70 16.28 -7.89 10.73
C PHE A 70 15.08 -7.53 11.60
N VAL A 71 14.34 -6.51 11.16
CA VAL A 71 13.18 -5.98 11.87
C VAL A 71 11.94 -6.67 11.36
N PRO A 72 11.18 -7.39 12.22
CA PRO A 72 9.98 -8.06 11.79
C PRO A 72 8.88 -7.07 11.41
N ILE A 73 8.18 -7.35 10.32
CA ILE A 73 7.01 -6.64 9.85
C ILE A 73 5.89 -7.63 9.57
N GLN A 74 4.68 -7.25 9.88
CA GLN A 74 3.50 -8.01 9.47
C GLN A 74 3.20 -7.70 8.00
N MET A 75 2.94 -8.73 7.23
CA MET A 75 2.56 -8.63 5.82
C MET A 75 1.19 -9.26 5.61
N ILE A 76 0.37 -8.66 4.75
CA ILE A 76 -0.96 -9.15 4.38
C ILE A 76 -1.00 -9.31 2.86
N ASP A 77 -1.34 -10.52 2.39
CA ASP A 77 -1.66 -10.74 0.97
C ASP A 77 -3.11 -10.32 0.73
N VAL A 78 -3.27 -9.13 0.18
CA VAL A 78 -4.58 -8.52 -0.07
C VAL A 78 -5.17 -9.13 -1.34
N ALA A 79 -6.46 -9.44 -1.33
CA ALA A 79 -7.17 -9.99 -2.47
C ALA A 79 -6.94 -9.17 -3.75
N GLY A 80 -6.91 -9.85 -4.91
CA GLY A 80 -6.67 -9.18 -6.19
C GLY A 80 -7.71 -8.10 -6.49
N LEU A 81 -7.24 -6.91 -6.83
CA LEU A 81 -8.08 -5.79 -7.19
C LEU A 81 -8.75 -6.04 -8.54
N VAL A 82 -10.04 -5.77 -8.60
CA VAL A 82 -10.83 -5.76 -9.85
C VAL A 82 -11.38 -4.35 -10.09
N PRO A 83 -11.57 -3.94 -11.36
CA PRO A 83 -12.15 -2.64 -11.69
C PRO A 83 -13.53 -2.43 -11.05
N GLY A 84 -13.71 -1.26 -10.40
CA GLY A 84 -14.94 -0.92 -9.68
C GLY A 84 -15.02 -1.49 -8.26
N ALA A 85 -13.90 -1.88 -7.68
CA ALA A 85 -13.84 -2.32 -6.29
C ALA A 85 -14.34 -1.24 -5.32
N HIS A 86 -14.08 0.04 -5.60
CA HIS A 86 -14.59 1.17 -4.83
C HIS A 86 -16.12 1.30 -4.86
N GLU A 87 -16.78 0.72 -5.87
CA GLU A 87 -18.26 0.63 -6.00
C GLU A 87 -18.83 -0.65 -5.36
N GLY A 88 -17.98 -1.48 -4.73
CA GLY A 88 -18.39 -2.75 -4.12
C GLY A 88 -18.46 -3.93 -5.08
N LYS A 89 -17.91 -3.83 -6.30
CA LYS A 89 -17.85 -4.95 -7.24
C LYS A 89 -16.83 -6.00 -6.80
N GLY A 90 -17.17 -7.26 -6.99
CA GLY A 90 -16.33 -8.39 -6.63
C GLY A 90 -16.12 -8.51 -5.12
N MET A 91 -14.88 -8.80 -4.69
CA MET A 91 -14.48 -8.85 -3.26
C MET A 91 -14.07 -7.47 -2.71
N GLY A 92 -14.58 -6.38 -3.31
CA GLY A 92 -14.17 -5.01 -2.99
C GLY A 92 -14.25 -4.64 -1.51
N ASN A 93 -15.28 -5.11 -0.79
CA ASN A 93 -15.41 -4.81 0.64
C ASN A 93 -14.28 -5.45 1.48
N GLN A 94 -13.94 -6.72 1.22
CA GLN A 94 -12.85 -7.39 1.93
C GLN A 94 -11.50 -6.75 1.60
N PHE A 95 -11.24 -6.46 0.33
CA PHE A 95 -10.05 -5.72 -0.11
C PHE A 95 -9.90 -4.40 0.63
N LEU A 96 -10.99 -3.65 0.77
CA LEU A 96 -10.98 -2.35 1.45
C LEU A 96 -10.75 -2.49 2.96
N ASP A 97 -11.26 -3.54 3.59
CA ASP A 97 -11.04 -3.80 5.01
C ASP A 97 -9.59 -4.20 5.31
N ASP A 98 -8.98 -5.03 4.46
CA ASP A 98 -7.56 -5.38 4.55
C ASP A 98 -6.68 -4.13 4.37
N LEU A 99 -7.02 -3.26 3.41
CA LEU A 99 -6.30 -2.00 3.18
C LEU A 99 -6.38 -1.02 4.35
N ARG A 100 -7.47 -1.00 5.13
CA ARG A 100 -7.58 -0.14 6.32
C ARG A 100 -6.46 -0.42 7.32
N GLN A 101 -6.10 -1.69 7.49
CA GLN A 101 -5.08 -2.12 8.45
C GLN A 101 -3.67 -1.79 8.00
N ALA A 102 -3.39 -1.80 6.68
CA ALA A 102 -2.06 -1.58 6.13
C ALA A 102 -1.54 -0.16 6.41
N ASP A 103 -0.27 -0.06 6.82
CA ASP A 103 0.46 1.20 6.98
C ASP A 103 1.15 1.64 5.68
N VAL A 104 1.61 0.65 4.89
CA VAL A 104 2.34 0.83 3.63
C VAL A 104 1.82 -0.20 2.63
N LEU A 105 1.80 0.15 1.36
CA LEU A 105 1.41 -0.74 0.28
C LEU A 105 2.60 -1.10 -0.61
N VAL A 106 2.71 -2.38 -0.95
CA VAL A 106 3.57 -2.88 -2.02
C VAL A 106 2.68 -3.26 -3.19
N HIS A 107 2.70 -2.43 -4.21
CA HIS A 107 1.95 -2.68 -5.44
C HIS A 107 2.75 -3.58 -6.38
N VAL A 108 2.36 -4.84 -6.49
CA VAL A 108 2.99 -5.80 -7.40
C VAL A 108 2.39 -5.63 -8.79
N VAL A 109 3.25 -5.33 -9.77
CA VAL A 109 2.91 -5.10 -11.17
C VAL A 109 3.68 -6.10 -12.03
N ASP A 110 3.02 -6.69 -13.01
CA ASP A 110 3.63 -7.59 -14.01
C ASP A 110 4.42 -6.77 -15.04
N ALA A 111 5.71 -6.55 -14.80
CA ALA A 111 6.58 -5.76 -15.67
C ALA A 111 6.74 -6.36 -17.08
N ALA A 112 6.51 -7.67 -17.22
CA ALA A 112 6.60 -8.36 -18.52
C ALA A 112 5.33 -8.18 -19.37
N GLY A 113 4.22 -7.64 -18.79
CA GLY A 113 2.96 -7.50 -19.51
C GLY A 113 2.39 -8.83 -19.98
N THR A 114 2.51 -9.88 -19.14
CA THR A 114 2.02 -11.25 -19.45
C THR A 114 0.59 -11.50 -18.99
N THR A 115 -0.06 -10.46 -18.42
CA THR A 115 -1.44 -10.54 -17.92
C THR A 115 -2.25 -9.35 -18.42
N ASN A 116 -3.47 -9.57 -18.89
CA ASN A 116 -4.39 -8.53 -19.32
C ASN A 116 -5.08 -7.82 -18.12
N GLU A 117 -6.01 -6.91 -18.38
CA GLU A 117 -6.74 -6.15 -17.35
C GLU A 117 -7.47 -7.04 -16.33
N LYS A 118 -7.93 -8.22 -16.76
CA LYS A 118 -8.62 -9.19 -15.90
C LYS A 118 -7.66 -10.14 -15.17
N GLY A 119 -6.36 -10.03 -15.43
CA GLY A 119 -5.34 -10.94 -14.91
C GLY A 119 -5.23 -12.26 -15.68
N GLU A 120 -5.84 -12.38 -16.86
CA GLU A 120 -5.72 -13.59 -17.70
C GLU A 120 -4.36 -13.62 -18.40
N PRO A 121 -3.73 -14.79 -18.53
CA PRO A 121 -2.43 -14.92 -19.19
C PRO A 121 -2.52 -14.54 -20.68
N ILE A 122 -1.54 -13.75 -21.13
CA ILE A 122 -1.36 -13.34 -22.52
C ILE A 122 0.11 -13.40 -22.90
N GLN A 123 0.42 -13.18 -24.17
CA GLN A 123 1.81 -13.14 -24.64
C GLN A 123 2.60 -12.00 -23.96
N PRO A 124 3.87 -12.23 -23.59
CA PRO A 124 4.73 -11.18 -23.04
C PRO A 124 4.76 -9.92 -23.91
N GLY A 125 4.68 -8.75 -23.29
CA GLY A 125 4.67 -7.46 -23.98
C GLY A 125 3.34 -7.06 -24.62
N SER A 126 2.29 -7.89 -24.54
CA SER A 126 0.97 -7.57 -25.13
C SER A 126 0.12 -6.62 -24.27
N TYR A 127 0.50 -6.36 -23.05
CA TYR A 127 -0.19 -5.46 -22.13
C TYR A 127 0.75 -4.40 -21.59
N ASP A 128 0.28 -3.15 -21.50
CA ASP A 128 1.04 -2.07 -20.89
C ASP A 128 0.85 -2.03 -19.37
N PRO A 129 1.87 -2.37 -18.58
CA PRO A 129 1.77 -2.38 -17.12
C PRO A 129 1.59 -0.98 -16.49
N ALA A 130 1.78 0.11 -17.24
CA ALA A 130 1.47 1.46 -16.78
C ALA A 130 0.00 1.61 -16.38
N LYS A 131 -0.90 0.93 -17.11
CA LYS A 131 -2.33 0.92 -16.81
C LYS A 131 -2.64 0.36 -15.42
N ASP A 132 -1.88 -0.65 -14.98
CA ASP A 132 -2.05 -1.23 -13.63
C ASP A 132 -1.65 -0.24 -12.54
N VAL A 133 -0.55 0.51 -12.78
CA VAL A 133 -0.08 1.54 -11.84
C VAL A 133 -1.13 2.63 -11.67
N GLU A 134 -1.65 3.17 -12.76
CA GLU A 134 -2.66 4.23 -12.75
C GLU A 134 -3.99 3.74 -12.15
N PHE A 135 -4.42 2.55 -12.55
CA PHE A 135 -5.68 1.94 -12.12
C PHE A 135 -5.78 1.82 -10.59
N LEU A 136 -4.77 1.24 -9.93
CA LEU A 136 -4.81 1.07 -8.47
C LEU A 136 -4.88 2.41 -7.73
N GLU A 137 -4.13 3.41 -8.20
CA GLU A 137 -4.17 4.74 -7.57
C GLU A 137 -5.57 5.36 -7.67
N VAL A 138 -6.19 5.28 -8.84
CA VAL A 138 -7.55 5.79 -9.07
C VAL A 138 -8.56 5.08 -8.15
N GLU A 139 -8.51 3.75 -8.05
CA GLU A 139 -9.42 2.99 -7.18
C GLU A 139 -9.29 3.40 -5.70
N LEU A 140 -8.05 3.58 -5.22
CA LEU A 140 -7.81 4.03 -3.85
C LEU A 140 -8.27 5.47 -3.61
N ASP A 141 -8.04 6.36 -4.57
CA ASP A 141 -8.46 7.76 -4.49
C ASP A 141 -10.00 7.88 -4.46
N MET A 142 -10.68 7.10 -5.33
CA MET A 142 -12.13 7.06 -5.38
C MET A 142 -12.75 6.44 -4.14
N TRP A 143 -12.09 5.45 -3.55
CA TRP A 143 -12.51 4.89 -2.27
C TRP A 143 -12.46 5.93 -1.14
N TYR A 144 -11.33 6.66 -1.00
CA TYR A 144 -11.24 7.74 0.00
C TYR A 144 -12.29 8.82 -0.23
N LEU A 145 -12.47 9.23 -1.51
CA LEU A 145 -13.49 10.19 -1.88
C LEU A 145 -14.90 9.70 -1.51
N GLY A 146 -15.21 8.43 -1.78
CA GLY A 146 -16.50 7.83 -1.43
C GLY A 146 -16.78 7.90 0.07
N ILE A 147 -15.77 7.66 0.92
CA ILE A 147 -15.91 7.76 2.38
C ILE A 147 -16.16 9.22 2.80
N ILE A 148 -15.44 10.17 2.22
CA ILE A 148 -15.59 11.60 2.53
C ILE A 148 -16.95 12.11 2.05
N LYS A 149 -17.36 11.78 0.81
CA LYS A 149 -18.62 12.24 0.22
C LYS A 149 -19.86 11.62 0.83
N LYS A 150 -19.73 10.50 1.54
CA LYS A 150 -20.88 9.83 2.15
C LYS A 150 -21.57 10.75 3.18
N GLY A 151 -22.68 11.35 2.75
CA GLY A 151 -23.46 12.29 3.58
C GLY A 151 -22.79 13.65 3.79
N TRP A 152 -21.87 14.06 2.93
CA TRP A 152 -21.06 15.29 3.05
C TRP A 152 -21.85 16.54 3.37
N GLU A 153 -22.93 16.81 2.64
CA GLU A 153 -23.73 18.03 2.86
C GLU A 153 -24.29 18.12 4.28
N ARG A 154 -24.83 16.99 4.78
CA ARG A 154 -25.35 16.93 6.15
C ARG A 154 -24.22 17.07 7.16
N PHE A 155 -23.12 16.34 6.94
CA PHE A 155 -21.94 16.40 7.80
C PHE A 155 -21.38 17.81 7.91
N ALA A 156 -21.14 18.49 6.79
CA ALA A 156 -20.59 19.84 6.78
C ALA A 156 -21.52 20.86 7.44
N ARG A 157 -22.86 20.72 7.29
CA ARG A 157 -23.85 21.55 8.00
C ARG A 157 -23.80 21.31 9.50
N THR A 158 -23.73 20.07 9.94
CA THR A 158 -23.66 19.71 11.36
C THR A 158 -22.41 20.30 12.01
N VAL A 159 -21.24 20.17 11.37
CA VAL A 159 -19.97 20.76 11.86
C VAL A 159 -20.10 22.27 12.09
N ILE A 160 -20.75 23.01 11.16
CA ILE A 160 -20.98 24.46 11.32
C ILE A 160 -21.96 24.74 12.46
N GLN A 161 -23.05 23.98 12.58
CA GLN A 161 -24.06 24.17 13.62
C GLN A 161 -23.51 23.92 15.02
N GLU A 162 -22.68 22.88 15.17
CA GLU A 162 -22.04 22.52 16.43
C GLU A 162 -20.80 23.37 16.74
N LYS A 163 -20.42 24.26 15.83
CA LYS A 163 -19.21 25.11 15.93
C LYS A 163 -17.93 24.25 16.12
N GLU A 164 -17.94 23.02 15.63
CA GLU A 164 -16.77 22.16 15.63
C GLU A 164 -15.80 22.57 14.51
N HIS A 165 -14.51 22.34 14.70
CA HIS A 165 -13.54 22.54 13.65
C HIS A 165 -13.60 21.39 12.64
N ILE A 166 -13.67 21.72 11.34
CA ILE A 166 -13.80 20.72 10.26
C ILE A 166 -12.67 19.66 10.26
N HIS A 167 -11.43 20.04 10.62
CA HIS A 167 -10.32 19.08 10.68
C HIS A 167 -10.48 18.06 11.81
N ILE A 168 -11.07 18.45 12.94
CA ILE A 168 -11.39 17.56 14.06
C ILE A 168 -12.47 16.56 13.64
N ALA A 169 -13.57 17.08 13.08
CA ALA A 169 -14.69 16.24 12.64
C ALA A 169 -14.26 15.23 11.55
N LEU A 170 -13.48 15.66 10.55
CA LEU A 170 -12.94 14.78 9.52
C LEU A 170 -11.92 13.78 10.07
N GLY A 171 -11.04 14.18 10.99
CA GLY A 171 -10.11 13.29 11.65
C GLY A 171 -10.82 12.15 12.38
N LYS A 172 -11.92 12.45 13.11
CA LYS A 172 -12.77 11.45 13.75
C LYS A 172 -13.43 10.51 12.73
N GLN A 173 -14.03 11.07 11.67
CA GLN A 173 -14.71 10.28 10.62
C GLN A 173 -13.74 9.34 9.89
N LEU A 174 -12.51 9.78 9.63
CA LEU A 174 -11.51 9.06 8.86
C LEU A 174 -10.48 8.32 9.73
N SER A 175 -10.69 8.24 11.05
CA SER A 175 -9.76 7.61 12.00
C SER A 175 -9.46 6.14 11.65
N GLY A 176 -10.46 5.40 11.14
CA GLY A 176 -10.28 4.04 10.63
C GLY A 176 -9.32 3.91 9.44
N LEU A 177 -8.98 5.02 8.76
CA LEU A 177 -7.98 5.10 7.71
C LEU A 177 -6.63 5.63 8.21
N LYS A 178 -6.46 5.76 9.54
CA LYS A 178 -5.27 6.34 10.18
C LYS A 178 -5.05 7.81 9.81
N VAL A 179 -6.11 8.53 9.46
CA VAL A 179 -6.10 9.96 9.25
C VAL A 179 -6.22 10.64 10.60
N THR A 180 -5.26 11.49 10.95
CA THR A 180 -5.26 12.27 12.18
C THR A 180 -5.82 13.68 11.94
N GLU A 181 -6.30 14.32 13.00
CA GLU A 181 -6.80 15.72 12.97
C GLU A 181 -5.73 16.69 12.43
N GLU A 182 -4.49 16.54 12.89
CA GLU A 182 -3.34 17.32 12.45
C GLU A 182 -3.06 17.15 10.94
N LEU A 183 -3.14 15.91 10.44
CA LEU A 183 -2.96 15.63 9.02
C LEU A 183 -4.05 16.29 8.17
N VAL A 184 -5.29 16.29 8.65
CA VAL A 184 -6.40 16.97 7.96
C VAL A 184 -6.18 18.48 7.96
N GLU A 185 -5.80 19.07 9.09
CA GLU A 185 -5.54 20.51 9.21
C GLU A 185 -4.45 20.96 8.22
N ASP A 186 -3.31 20.26 8.24
CA ASP A 186 -2.20 20.51 7.32
C ASP A 186 -2.60 20.38 5.85
N THR A 187 -3.46 19.40 5.54
CA THR A 187 -3.92 19.17 4.16
C THR A 187 -4.87 20.26 3.71
N ILE A 188 -5.83 20.66 4.54
CA ILE A 188 -6.75 21.79 4.28
C ILE A 188 -5.95 23.07 4.00
N LYS A 189 -4.95 23.36 4.84
CA LYS A 189 -4.08 24.52 4.68
C LYS A 189 -3.29 24.50 3.37
N LYS A 190 -2.71 23.35 3.01
CA LYS A 190 -1.94 23.18 1.77
C LYS A 190 -2.78 23.32 0.52
N LEU A 191 -4.03 22.85 0.56
CA LEU A 191 -4.97 22.97 -0.56
C LEU A 191 -5.69 24.33 -0.62
N GLY A 192 -5.51 25.19 0.39
CA GLY A 192 -6.17 26.50 0.46
C GLY A 192 -7.68 26.40 0.66
N LEU A 193 -8.18 25.30 1.24
CA LEU A 193 -9.61 25.12 1.46
C LEU A 193 -10.13 26.03 2.58
N ASN A 194 -11.33 26.58 2.39
CA ASN A 194 -11.95 27.41 3.41
C ASN A 194 -12.48 26.57 4.57
N LYS A 195 -11.73 26.53 5.67
CA LYS A 195 -12.07 25.73 6.86
C LYS A 195 -13.36 26.16 7.57
N ASP A 196 -13.75 27.43 7.41
CA ASP A 196 -14.92 27.99 8.08
C ASP A 196 -16.22 27.81 7.27
N LYS A 197 -16.11 27.43 5.99
CA LYS A 197 -17.24 27.22 5.08
C LYS A 197 -17.11 25.90 4.31
N PRO A 198 -17.05 24.73 4.99
CA PRO A 198 -16.88 23.43 4.32
C PRO A 198 -18.07 23.05 3.43
N THR A 199 -19.24 23.65 3.65
CA THR A 199 -20.43 23.48 2.79
C THR A 199 -20.27 24.04 1.39
N LEU A 200 -19.26 24.89 1.16
CA LEU A 200 -18.95 25.47 -0.15
C LEU A 200 -17.87 24.69 -0.91
N TRP A 201 -17.31 23.64 -0.31
CA TRP A 201 -16.29 22.84 -1.00
C TRP A 201 -16.90 22.12 -2.19
N THR A 202 -16.25 22.26 -3.32
CA THR A 202 -16.63 21.63 -4.58
C THR A 202 -16.25 20.14 -4.59
N ASP A 203 -16.84 19.40 -5.50
CA ASP A 203 -16.49 17.97 -5.72
C ASP A 203 -15.01 17.79 -6.06
N GLU A 204 -14.41 18.73 -6.78
CA GLU A 204 -12.98 18.71 -7.11
C GLU A 204 -12.12 18.97 -5.89
N GLU A 205 -12.49 19.90 -5.02
CA GLU A 205 -11.79 20.14 -3.76
C GLU A 205 -11.86 18.94 -2.82
N LEU A 206 -13.01 18.29 -2.72
CA LEU A 206 -13.14 17.04 -1.95
C LEU A 206 -12.29 15.91 -2.54
N LYS A 207 -12.21 15.79 -3.87
CA LYS A 207 -11.36 14.82 -4.55
C LYS A 207 -9.88 15.10 -4.26
N ASN A 208 -9.45 16.35 -4.35
CA ASN A 208 -8.07 16.73 -4.06
C ASN A 208 -7.70 16.46 -2.60
N LEU A 209 -8.62 16.72 -1.67
CA LEU A 209 -8.47 16.36 -0.26
C LEU A 209 -8.31 14.85 -0.07
N ALA A 210 -9.17 14.05 -0.71
CA ALA A 210 -9.11 12.59 -0.65
C ALA A 210 -7.77 12.05 -1.15
N ILE A 211 -7.30 12.51 -2.31
CA ILE A 211 -6.01 12.15 -2.90
C ILE A 211 -4.86 12.49 -1.96
N ALA A 212 -4.86 13.71 -1.41
CA ALA A 212 -3.78 14.17 -0.53
C ALA A 212 -3.72 13.36 0.77
N LEU A 213 -4.86 13.07 1.39
CA LEU A 213 -4.96 12.24 2.60
C LEU A 213 -4.54 10.79 2.32
N ARG A 214 -5.01 10.19 1.22
CA ARG A 214 -4.63 8.84 0.82
C ARG A 214 -3.12 8.72 0.62
N LYS A 215 -2.49 9.64 -0.12
CA LYS A 215 -1.04 9.62 -0.35
C LYS A 215 -0.22 9.66 0.94
N LYS A 216 -0.71 10.32 1.97
CA LYS A 216 -0.06 10.44 3.27
C LYS A 216 -0.26 9.20 4.17
N THR A 217 -1.47 8.64 4.16
CA THR A 217 -1.84 7.53 5.05
C THR A 217 -1.59 6.15 4.44
N LYS A 218 -1.47 6.08 3.11
CA LYS A 218 -1.18 4.84 2.35
C LYS A 218 0.00 5.09 1.38
N PRO A 219 1.21 5.33 1.90
CA PRO A 219 2.39 5.39 1.04
C PRO A 219 2.56 4.06 0.31
N MET A 220 2.99 4.11 -0.96
CA MET A 220 3.05 2.95 -1.84
C MET A 220 4.38 2.91 -2.57
N LEU A 221 4.96 1.71 -2.67
CA LEU A 221 6.04 1.39 -3.58
C LEU A 221 5.55 0.40 -4.63
N ILE A 222 6.16 0.41 -5.80
CA ILE A 222 5.79 -0.46 -6.92
C ILE A 222 6.88 -1.52 -7.09
N ALA A 223 6.48 -2.79 -6.94
CA ALA A 223 7.31 -3.94 -7.21
C ALA A 223 7.06 -4.43 -8.65
N GLY A 224 7.97 -4.09 -9.57
CA GLY A 224 7.95 -4.60 -10.93
C GLY A 224 8.38 -6.06 -10.94
N ASN A 225 7.41 -6.95 -10.88
CA ASN A 225 7.62 -8.39 -10.83
C ASN A 225 7.83 -8.99 -12.22
N LYS A 226 8.34 -10.23 -12.27
CA LYS A 226 8.66 -10.98 -13.49
C LYS A 226 9.73 -10.28 -14.36
N ILE A 227 10.68 -9.59 -13.70
CA ILE A 227 11.75 -8.84 -14.38
C ILE A 227 12.75 -9.75 -15.10
N ASP A 228 12.74 -11.03 -14.81
CA ASP A 228 13.50 -12.11 -15.45
C ASP A 228 12.99 -12.47 -16.84
N ILE A 229 11.74 -12.13 -17.16
CA ILE A 229 11.16 -12.41 -18.49
C ILE A 229 11.73 -11.42 -19.52
N PRO A 230 12.07 -11.89 -20.74
CA PRO A 230 12.57 -11.04 -21.81
C PRO A 230 11.65 -9.82 -22.08
N GLY A 231 12.24 -8.63 -22.21
CA GLY A 231 11.51 -7.37 -22.44
C GLY A 231 10.96 -6.70 -21.17
N ALA A 232 10.88 -7.42 -20.04
CA ALA A 232 10.36 -6.86 -18.79
C ALA A 232 11.23 -5.72 -18.22
N LYS A 233 12.55 -5.81 -18.38
CA LYS A 233 13.50 -4.77 -17.93
C LYS A 233 13.29 -3.45 -18.66
N ASP A 234 13.04 -3.49 -19.95
CA ASP A 234 12.79 -2.28 -20.76
C ASP A 234 11.47 -1.62 -20.36
N ASN A 235 10.42 -2.41 -20.16
CA ASN A 235 9.16 -1.92 -19.59
C ASN A 235 9.35 -1.31 -18.21
N PHE A 236 10.11 -1.96 -17.33
CA PHE A 236 10.39 -1.47 -15.98
C PHE A 236 11.10 -0.10 -16.00
N GLU A 237 12.14 0.06 -16.83
CA GLU A 237 12.83 1.34 -16.97
C GLU A 237 11.96 2.42 -17.62
N ARG A 238 11.05 2.04 -18.53
CA ARG A 238 10.03 2.94 -19.08
C ARG A 238 9.06 3.41 -18.00
N LEU A 239 8.55 2.50 -17.17
CA LEU A 239 7.66 2.84 -16.05
C LEU A 239 8.31 3.82 -15.07
N LYS A 240 9.57 3.63 -14.70
CA LYS A 240 10.32 4.56 -13.83
C LYS A 240 10.38 5.97 -14.41
N LYS A 241 10.57 6.07 -15.73
CA LYS A 241 10.60 7.37 -16.42
C LYS A 241 9.21 8.00 -16.51
N GLN A 242 8.17 7.20 -16.70
CA GLN A 242 6.78 7.66 -16.81
C GLN A 242 6.24 8.16 -15.47
N PHE A 243 6.66 7.54 -14.36
CA PHE A 243 6.20 7.86 -13.00
C PHE A 243 7.39 8.24 -12.09
N PRO A 244 8.06 9.39 -12.34
CA PRO A 244 9.29 9.74 -11.62
C PRO A 244 9.11 9.96 -10.12
N ASP A 245 7.89 10.30 -9.69
CA ASP A 245 7.55 10.54 -8.28
C ASP A 245 7.22 9.24 -7.52
N ARG A 246 7.35 8.07 -8.15
CA ARG A 246 7.07 6.77 -7.56
C ARG A 246 8.35 6.00 -7.28
N ILE A 247 8.33 5.20 -6.22
CA ILE A 247 9.42 4.30 -5.89
C ILE A 247 9.19 2.98 -6.62
N PHE A 248 10.10 2.59 -7.50
CA PHE A 248 10.07 1.33 -8.24
C PHE A 248 11.21 0.41 -7.80
N ILE A 249 10.89 -0.85 -7.55
CA ILE A 249 11.86 -1.91 -7.25
C ILE A 249 11.56 -3.09 -8.19
N GLY A 250 12.56 -3.51 -8.97
CA GLY A 250 12.44 -4.69 -9.83
C GLY A 250 12.64 -5.97 -9.03
N CYS A 251 11.82 -6.99 -9.27
CA CYS A 251 11.92 -8.29 -8.62
C CYS A 251 11.48 -9.44 -9.54
N SER A 252 11.93 -10.66 -9.19
CA SER A 252 11.39 -11.91 -9.72
C SER A 252 10.98 -12.74 -8.52
N ALA A 253 9.69 -12.69 -8.18
CA ALA A 253 9.17 -13.37 -7.00
C ALA A 253 9.30 -14.89 -7.10
N GLU A 254 9.14 -15.44 -8.30
CA GLU A 254 9.29 -16.88 -8.56
C GLU A 254 10.73 -17.34 -8.35
N SER A 255 11.70 -16.62 -8.91
CA SER A 255 13.12 -16.94 -8.75
C SER A 255 13.58 -16.83 -7.30
N GLU A 256 13.11 -15.78 -6.60
CA GLU A 256 13.43 -15.60 -5.18
C GLU A 256 12.82 -16.72 -4.32
N LEU A 257 11.58 -17.11 -4.59
CA LEU A 257 10.92 -18.22 -3.90
C LEU A 257 11.68 -19.53 -4.10
N ALA A 258 12.02 -19.86 -5.35
CA ALA A 258 12.78 -21.05 -5.67
C ALA A 258 14.15 -21.09 -4.97
N LEU A 259 14.86 -19.95 -4.90
CA LEU A 259 16.14 -19.85 -4.19
C LEU A 259 15.98 -20.07 -2.68
N ARG A 260 14.89 -19.59 -2.09
CA ARG A 260 14.62 -19.75 -0.65
C ARG A 260 14.17 -21.15 -0.28
N GLU A 261 13.44 -21.82 -1.16
CA GLU A 261 13.04 -23.22 -0.99
C GLU A 261 14.19 -24.20 -1.18
N ALA A 262 15.23 -23.80 -1.93
CA ALA A 262 16.42 -24.62 -2.17
C ALA A 262 17.53 -24.42 -1.12
N ALA A 263 17.43 -23.43 -0.22
CA ALA A 263 18.45 -23.07 0.78
C ALA A 263 18.22 -23.74 2.12
#